data_a7cda441dca42a08f9a1268d5220271c
#
_entry.id   a7cda441dca42a08f9a1268d5220271c
#
_cell.length_a   1.000
_cell.length_b   1.000
_cell.length_c   1.000
_cell.angle_alpha   90.00
_cell.angle_beta   90.00
_cell.angle_gamma   90.00
#
_symmetry.space_group_name_H-M   'P 1'
#
loop_
_entity.id
_entity.type
_entity.pdbx_description
1 polymer ?
#
loop_
_entity_poly.entity_id
_entity_poly.type
_entity_poly.pdbx_seq_one_letter_code
_entity_poly.pdbx_strand_id
1 'polypeptide(L)'
;MSRLEEQFGEEMTLKGVLYLIGVQELNFGIKQFEREEKIDVLHVATCKVLSSFGYYKFDRIDDDGWPHYIELKALKHLSEKEQENLIKKAILEYLS
;
A
#
# COMPACT_ATOMS: atom_id res chain seq x y z
N MET A 1 12.40 -11.38 0.78
CA MET A 1 11.25 -11.73 -0.08
C MET A 1 11.07 -13.22 -0.30
N SER A 2 12.16 -13.99 -0.29
CA SER A 2 12.03 -15.43 -0.51
C SER A 2 11.06 -16.10 0.46
N ARG A 3 11.01 -15.63 1.68
CA ARG A 3 10.11 -16.23 2.68
C ARG A 3 8.65 -16.07 2.34
N LEU A 4 8.27 -14.88 1.84
CA LEU A 4 6.90 -14.66 1.40
C LEU A 4 6.61 -15.46 0.14
N GLU A 5 7.57 -15.53 -0.76
CA GLU A 5 7.43 -16.31 -1.97
C GLU A 5 7.27 -17.78 -1.69
N GLU A 6 8.00 -18.31 -0.71
CA GLU A 6 7.88 -19.69 -0.30
C GLU A 6 6.51 -19.99 0.31
N GLN A 7 5.99 -19.06 1.10
CA GLN A 7 4.74 -19.25 1.80
C GLN A 7 3.54 -19.12 0.87
N PHE A 8 3.58 -18.18 -0.07
CA PHE A 8 2.45 -17.87 -0.95
C PHE A 8 2.69 -18.24 -2.40
N GLY A 9 3.88 -18.75 -2.72
CA GLY A 9 4.23 -19.12 -4.07
C GLY A 9 4.74 -17.96 -4.89
N GLU A 10 5.06 -18.24 -6.15
CA GLU A 10 5.61 -17.23 -7.05
C GLU A 10 4.61 -16.17 -7.45
N GLU A 11 3.33 -16.42 -7.18
CA GLU A 11 2.28 -15.50 -7.55
C GLU A 11 2.12 -14.34 -6.58
N MET A 12 2.85 -14.38 -5.47
CA MET A 12 2.81 -13.28 -4.50
C MET A 12 3.47 -12.06 -5.10
N THR A 13 2.65 -11.17 -5.60
CA THR A 13 3.11 -9.96 -6.26
C THR A 13 3.20 -8.82 -5.27
N LEU A 14 3.86 -7.73 -5.71
CA LEU A 14 3.90 -6.50 -4.93
C LEU A 14 2.49 -6.01 -4.61
N LYS A 15 1.57 -6.13 -5.56
CA LYS A 15 0.17 -5.74 -5.34
C LYS A 15 -0.48 -6.58 -4.25
N GLY A 16 -0.17 -7.87 -4.21
CA GLY A 16 -0.71 -8.75 -3.17
C GLY A 16 -0.27 -8.32 -1.78
N VAL A 17 1.00 -8.01 -1.63
CA VAL A 17 1.53 -7.54 -0.35
C VAL A 17 0.88 -6.22 0.04
N LEU A 18 0.78 -5.28 -0.90
CA LEU A 18 0.14 -3.99 -0.64
C LEU A 18 -1.33 -4.17 -0.25
N TYR A 19 -2.03 -5.09 -0.91
CA TYR A 19 -3.42 -5.33 -0.60
C TYR A 19 -3.58 -5.79 0.85
N LEU A 20 -2.73 -6.71 1.30
CA LEU A 20 -2.78 -7.18 2.67
C LEU A 20 -2.48 -6.06 3.66
N ILE A 21 -1.52 -5.21 3.35
CA ILE A 21 -1.21 -4.06 4.20
C ILE A 21 -2.41 -3.11 4.25
N GLY A 22 -3.05 -2.85 3.11
CA GLY A 22 -4.19 -1.97 3.05
C GLY A 22 -5.36 -2.49 3.87
N VAL A 23 -5.65 -3.77 3.77
CA VAL A 23 -6.71 -4.39 4.55
C VAL A 23 -6.44 -4.24 6.05
N GLN A 24 -5.20 -4.43 6.45
CA GLN A 24 -4.82 -4.29 7.84
C GLN A 24 -4.98 -2.85 8.33
N GLU A 25 -4.59 -1.89 7.49
CA GLU A 25 -4.67 -0.48 7.87
C GLU A 25 -6.11 0.03 7.96
N LEU A 26 -7.00 -0.53 7.14
CA LEU A 26 -8.39 -0.10 7.15
C LEU A 26 -9.15 -0.60 8.37
N ASN A 27 -8.73 -1.73 8.92
CA ASN A 27 -9.30 -2.28 10.15
C ASN A 27 -10.84 -2.46 10.07
N PHE A 28 -11.34 -2.84 8.90
CA PHE A 28 -12.77 -3.10 8.72
C PHE A 28 -13.17 -4.51 9.16
N GLY A 29 -12.21 -5.31 9.64
CA GLY A 29 -12.44 -6.69 9.97
C GLY A 29 -12.52 -7.54 8.71
N ILE A 30 -13.22 -8.67 8.81
CA ILE A 30 -13.40 -9.56 7.66
C ILE A 30 -14.42 -8.94 6.73
N LYS A 31 -13.99 -8.60 5.53
CA LYS A 31 -14.85 -7.98 4.55
C LYS A 31 -14.41 -8.36 3.15
N GLN A 32 -15.38 -8.65 2.29
CA GLN A 32 -15.10 -8.81 0.87
C GLN A 32 -15.24 -7.47 0.19
N PHE A 33 -14.17 -7.03 -0.45
CA PHE A 33 -14.16 -5.75 -1.14
C PHE A 33 -14.60 -5.94 -2.59
N GLU A 34 -15.39 -5.00 -3.08
CA GLU A 34 -15.72 -4.94 -4.48
C GLU A 34 -14.46 -4.62 -5.29
N ARG A 35 -14.52 -4.86 -6.61
CA ARG A 35 -13.35 -4.62 -7.47
C ARG A 35 -12.82 -3.19 -7.32
N GLU A 36 -13.72 -2.23 -7.29
CA GLU A 36 -13.35 -0.83 -7.18
C GLU A 36 -12.75 -0.51 -5.82
N GLU A 37 -13.29 -1.13 -4.78
CA GLU A 37 -12.75 -0.96 -3.44
C GLU A 37 -11.35 -1.56 -3.31
N LYS A 38 -11.07 -2.64 -4.04
CA LYS A 38 -9.74 -3.25 -4.01
C LYS A 38 -8.69 -2.29 -4.54
N ILE A 39 -9.04 -1.50 -5.54
CA ILE A 39 -8.14 -0.47 -6.06
C ILE A 39 -7.87 0.58 -4.98
N ASP A 40 -8.91 0.98 -4.26
CA ASP A 40 -8.78 1.94 -3.18
C ASP A 40 -7.93 1.39 -2.03
N VAL A 41 -8.08 0.09 -1.73
CA VAL A 41 -7.26 -0.57 -0.71
C VAL A 41 -5.78 -0.51 -1.09
N LEU A 42 -5.47 -0.76 -2.37
CA LEU A 42 -4.10 -0.69 -2.86
C LEU A 42 -3.56 0.74 -2.76
N HIS A 43 -4.39 1.71 -3.07
CA HIS A 43 -4.00 3.11 -2.99
C HIS A 43 -3.68 3.52 -1.54
N VAL A 44 -4.55 3.12 -0.61
CA VAL A 44 -4.32 3.39 0.82
C VAL A 44 -3.01 2.77 1.28
N ALA A 45 -2.76 1.53 0.89
CA ALA A 45 -1.52 0.85 1.26
C ALA A 45 -0.29 1.58 0.73
N THR A 46 -0.35 1.99 -0.54
CA THR A 46 0.75 2.72 -1.17
C THR A 46 1.02 4.02 -0.42
N CYS A 47 -0.02 4.78 -0.13
CA CYS A 47 0.11 6.04 0.61
C CYS A 47 0.69 5.80 2.00
N LYS A 48 0.22 4.76 2.68
CA LYS A 48 0.69 4.46 4.03
C LYS A 48 2.17 4.12 4.06
N VAL A 49 2.61 3.21 3.19
CA VAL A 49 4.02 2.80 3.20
C VAL A 49 4.94 3.93 2.74
N LEU A 50 4.51 4.75 1.78
CA LEU A 50 5.32 5.85 1.29
C LEU A 50 5.30 7.06 2.22
N SER A 51 4.36 7.12 3.15
CA SER A 51 4.31 8.24 4.11
C SER A 51 5.56 8.27 4.98
N SER A 52 6.15 7.12 5.27
CA SER A 52 7.37 7.07 6.08
C SER A 52 8.56 7.68 5.35
N PHE A 53 8.48 7.78 4.01
CA PHE A 53 9.53 8.38 3.19
C PHE A 53 9.22 9.82 2.80
N GLY A 54 8.13 10.38 3.32
CA GLY A 54 7.80 11.78 3.08
C GLY A 54 7.08 12.06 1.77
N TYR A 55 6.56 11.04 1.09
CA TYR A 55 5.82 11.22 -0.16
C TYR A 55 4.35 11.53 0.06
N TYR A 56 3.79 11.04 1.16
CA TYR A 56 2.39 11.25 1.51
C TYR A 56 2.27 11.57 2.98
N LYS A 57 1.21 12.29 3.31
CA LYS A 57 0.92 12.64 4.69
C LYS A 57 -0.54 12.27 4.98
N PHE A 58 -0.79 11.62 6.11
CA PHE A 58 -2.15 11.32 6.50
C PHE A 58 -2.92 12.62 6.72
N ASP A 59 -4.13 12.69 6.18
CA ASP A 59 -4.99 13.86 6.31
C ASP A 59 -6.13 13.59 7.29
N ARG A 60 -7.01 12.66 6.93
CA ARG A 60 -8.18 12.37 7.76
C ARG A 60 -8.78 11.03 7.37
N ILE A 61 -9.72 10.56 8.20
CA ILE A 61 -10.57 9.42 7.88
C ILE A 61 -11.94 9.99 7.57
N ASP A 62 -12.52 9.60 6.42
CA ASP A 62 -13.83 10.11 6.02
C ASP A 62 -14.96 9.38 6.74
N ASP A 63 -16.21 9.78 6.44
CA ASP A 63 -17.40 9.24 7.10
C ASP A 63 -17.57 7.74 6.86
N ASP A 64 -17.02 7.22 5.78
CA ASP A 64 -17.09 5.79 5.45
C ASP A 64 -15.96 4.99 6.09
N GLY A 65 -15.06 5.65 6.78
CA GLY A 65 -13.95 4.98 7.45
C GLY A 65 -12.71 4.85 6.59
N TRP A 66 -12.64 5.52 5.45
CA TRP A 66 -11.50 5.45 4.56
C TRP A 66 -10.49 6.55 4.86
N PRO A 67 -9.21 6.20 5.00
CA PRO A 67 -8.18 7.22 5.23
C PRO A 67 -7.86 7.98 3.95
N HIS A 68 -7.62 9.25 4.10
CA HIS A 68 -7.22 10.15 3.01
C HIS A 68 -5.82 10.66 3.26
N TYR A 69 -5.04 10.76 2.20
CA TYR A 69 -3.67 11.21 2.27
C TYR A 69 -3.44 12.38 1.31
N ILE A 70 -2.52 13.25 1.70
CA ILE A 70 -2.10 14.38 0.87
C ILE A 70 -0.78 14.01 0.22
N GLU A 71 -0.69 14.17 -1.09
CA GLU A 71 0.55 13.93 -1.82
C GLU A 71 1.52 15.09 -1.58
N LEU A 72 2.68 14.78 -1.02
CA LEU A 72 3.72 15.78 -0.75
C LEU A 72 4.77 15.82 -1.86
N LYS A 73 5.05 14.69 -2.48
CA LYS A 73 6.01 14.58 -3.58
C LYS A 73 5.40 13.75 -4.69
N ALA A 74 5.54 14.23 -5.92
CA ALA A 74 5.03 13.50 -7.06
C ALA A 74 5.94 12.31 -7.40
N LEU A 75 5.34 11.22 -7.84
CA LEU A 75 6.08 10.03 -8.25
C LEU A 75 6.27 9.95 -9.75
N LYS A 76 5.58 10.78 -10.50
CA LYS A 76 5.55 10.64 -11.97
C LYS A 76 6.89 10.92 -12.66
N HIS A 77 7.84 11.54 -11.97
CA HIS A 77 9.18 11.74 -12.54
C HIS A 77 10.05 10.49 -12.38
N LEU A 78 9.57 9.49 -11.67
CA LEU A 78 10.28 8.22 -11.52
C LEU A 78 9.81 7.23 -12.58
N SER A 79 10.72 6.40 -13.08
CA SER A 79 10.34 5.31 -13.96
C SER A 79 9.52 4.28 -13.20
N GLU A 80 8.84 3.40 -13.92
CA GLU A 80 8.08 2.33 -13.28
C GLU A 80 8.94 1.49 -12.36
N LYS A 81 10.16 1.19 -12.79
CA LYS A 81 11.07 0.38 -11.99
C LYS A 81 11.51 1.12 -10.74
N GLU A 82 11.77 2.42 -10.86
CA GLU A 82 12.14 3.23 -9.71
C GLU A 82 11.00 3.32 -8.70
N GLN A 83 9.77 3.48 -9.18
CA GLN A 83 8.61 3.51 -8.31
C GLN A 83 8.43 2.16 -7.61
N GLU A 84 8.58 1.07 -8.35
CA GLU A 84 8.46 -0.26 -7.79
C GLU A 84 9.51 -0.50 -6.71
N ASN A 85 10.75 -0.12 -6.96
CA ASN A 85 11.82 -0.27 -5.98
C ASN A 85 11.56 0.57 -4.74
N LEU A 86 11.05 1.77 -4.92
CA LEU A 86 10.71 2.65 -3.81
C LEU A 86 9.63 2.03 -2.94
N ILE A 87 8.59 1.50 -3.58
CA ILE A 87 7.50 0.85 -2.85
C ILE A 87 8.00 -0.38 -2.10
N LYS A 88 8.88 -1.17 -2.70
CA LYS A 88 9.47 -2.32 -2.04
C LYS A 88 10.23 -1.92 -0.78
N LYS A 89 11.03 -0.86 -0.88
CA LYS A 89 11.77 -0.35 0.28
C LYS A 89 10.81 0.12 1.36
N ALA A 90 9.75 0.81 0.95
CA ALA A 90 8.76 1.31 1.88
C ALA A 90 8.04 0.18 2.61
N ILE A 91 7.73 -0.90 1.89
CA ILE A 91 7.10 -2.07 2.50
C ILE A 91 8.03 -2.71 3.53
N LEU A 92 9.31 -2.84 3.19
CA LEU A 92 10.28 -3.42 4.13
C LEU A 92 10.38 -2.58 5.39
N GLU A 93 10.37 -1.27 5.25
CA GLU A 93 10.38 -0.36 6.40
C GLU A 93 9.10 -0.52 7.22
N TYR A 94 7.96 -0.64 6.57
CA TYR A 94 6.69 -0.82 7.24
C TYR A 94 6.65 -2.11 8.06
N LEU A 95 7.25 -3.18 7.53
CA LEU A 95 7.25 -4.48 8.18
C LEU A 95 8.35 -4.65 9.23
N SER A 96 9.23 -3.69 9.34
CA SER A 96 10.35 -3.75 10.31
C SER A 96 9.90 -3.63 11.75
#